data_9bad02fe08bd378aa928d59d5d6de6b0
#
_entry.id   9bad02fe08bd378aa928d59d5d6de6b0
#
_cell.length_a   1.000
_cell.length_b   1.000
_cell.length_c   1.000
_cell.angle_alpha   90.00
_cell.angle_beta   90.00
_cell.angle_gamma   90.00
#
_symmetry.space_group_name_H-M   'P 1'
#
loop_
_entity.id
_entity.type
_entity.pdbx_description
1 polymer ?
#
loop_
_entity_poly.entity_id
_entity_poly.type
_entity_poly.pdbx_seq_one_letter_code
_entity_poly.pdbx_strand_id
1 'polypeptide(L)'
;MQIRDSVFIVTGGASGLGAGTARALAAQGGRVVVADLNKAAGEALAKELGAGARFAECDVSSEASAKAAVDLAVSAFGGLNGLVNCAGIAIGEKTLGKEGPHQLATFARVININLIGTFNMIRLAAEAMSRGQPNAAGERGVIVNTASVAAFDGQIGQAAYAASKGGVVGMTLPMARELAS
;
A
#
# COMPACT_ATOMS: atom_id res chain seq x y z
N MET A 1 -13.47 3.08 -12.94
CA MET A 1 -12.19 2.69 -13.60
C MET A 1 -12.24 1.22 -14.02
N GLN A 2 -11.62 0.82 -15.15
CA GLN A 2 -11.50 -0.56 -15.59
C GLN A 2 -10.13 -1.12 -15.21
N ILE A 3 -10.07 -2.42 -14.85
CA ILE A 3 -8.79 -3.06 -14.46
C ILE A 3 -7.94 -3.38 -15.69
N ARG A 4 -8.59 -3.86 -16.77
CA ARG A 4 -7.89 -4.21 -18.02
C ARG A 4 -7.05 -3.03 -18.52
N ASP A 5 -5.81 -3.32 -18.86
CA ASP A 5 -4.80 -2.38 -19.38
C ASP A 5 -4.39 -1.26 -18.42
N SER A 6 -4.93 -1.23 -17.20
CA SER A 6 -4.53 -0.30 -16.14
C SER A 6 -3.32 -0.82 -15.36
N VAL A 7 -2.52 0.10 -14.82
CA VAL A 7 -1.29 -0.18 -14.09
C VAL A 7 -1.52 0.03 -12.59
N PHE A 8 -1.19 -0.98 -11.79
CA PHE A 8 -1.37 -0.98 -10.34
C PHE A 8 -0.07 -1.21 -9.61
N ILE A 9 0.10 -0.55 -8.47
CA ILE A 9 1.07 -0.92 -7.45
C ILE A 9 0.31 -1.57 -6.29
N VAL A 10 0.78 -2.72 -5.82
CA VAL A 10 0.27 -3.40 -4.64
C VAL A 10 1.39 -3.48 -3.62
N THR A 11 1.30 -2.73 -2.52
CA THR A 11 2.27 -2.78 -1.43
C THR A 11 1.99 -3.95 -0.49
N GLY A 12 3.04 -4.53 0.13
CA GLY A 12 2.89 -5.82 0.82
C GLY A 12 2.44 -6.93 -0.14
N GLY A 13 2.80 -6.77 -1.41
CA GLY A 13 2.28 -7.55 -2.52
C GLY A 13 2.80 -8.98 -2.62
N ALA A 14 3.86 -9.33 -1.87
CA ALA A 14 4.48 -10.66 -1.95
C ALA A 14 3.76 -11.74 -1.14
N SER A 15 2.81 -11.39 -0.26
CA SER A 15 2.13 -12.34 0.63
C SER A 15 0.69 -11.93 0.94
N GLY A 16 -0.06 -12.84 1.56
CA GLY A 16 -1.37 -12.59 2.15
C GLY A 16 -2.36 -11.86 1.22
N LEU A 17 -3.00 -10.81 1.75
CA LEU A 17 -3.98 -10.00 1.01
C LEU A 17 -3.35 -9.31 -0.21
N GLY A 18 -2.12 -8.82 -0.10
CA GLY A 18 -1.42 -8.17 -1.21
C GLY A 18 -1.20 -9.11 -2.38
N ALA A 19 -0.69 -10.32 -2.12
CA ALA A 19 -0.50 -11.33 -3.18
C ALA A 19 -1.82 -11.78 -3.81
N GLY A 20 -2.88 -11.95 -3.01
CA GLY A 20 -4.22 -12.23 -3.51
C GLY A 20 -4.74 -11.11 -4.42
N THR A 21 -4.56 -9.86 -4.00
CA THR A 21 -4.92 -8.68 -4.79
C THR A 21 -4.13 -8.61 -6.11
N ALA A 22 -2.82 -8.81 -6.06
CA ALA A 22 -1.97 -8.80 -7.25
C ALA A 22 -2.43 -9.83 -8.29
N ARG A 23 -2.74 -11.07 -7.83
CA ARG A 23 -3.30 -12.11 -8.70
C ARG A 23 -4.64 -11.73 -9.29
N ALA A 24 -5.55 -11.20 -8.47
CA ALA A 24 -6.88 -10.80 -8.92
C ALA A 24 -6.84 -9.70 -9.99
N LEU A 25 -5.95 -8.70 -9.83
CA LEU A 25 -5.75 -7.63 -10.79
C LEU A 25 -5.15 -8.18 -12.10
N ALA A 26 -4.11 -9.00 -12.02
CA ALA A 26 -3.47 -9.61 -13.17
C ALA A 26 -4.44 -10.53 -13.97
N ALA A 27 -5.26 -11.32 -13.27
CA ALA A 27 -6.25 -12.19 -13.89
C ALA A 27 -7.32 -11.42 -14.70
N GLN A 28 -7.53 -10.14 -14.38
CA GLN A 28 -8.44 -9.25 -15.11
C GLN A 28 -7.74 -8.40 -16.18
N GLY A 29 -6.47 -8.70 -16.47
CA GLY A 29 -5.68 -7.99 -17.50
C GLY A 29 -5.05 -6.69 -17.03
N GLY A 30 -4.96 -6.46 -15.72
CA GLY A 30 -4.19 -5.37 -15.13
C GLY A 30 -2.68 -5.66 -15.16
N ARG A 31 -1.88 -4.62 -15.26
CA ARG A 31 -0.42 -4.66 -15.09
C ARG A 31 -0.09 -4.35 -13.64
N VAL A 32 0.80 -5.13 -13.01
CA VAL A 32 0.99 -5.05 -11.56
C VAL A 32 2.46 -4.89 -11.19
N VAL A 33 2.78 -3.89 -10.40
CA VAL A 33 4.03 -3.82 -9.64
C VAL A 33 3.78 -4.39 -8.25
N VAL A 34 4.39 -5.54 -7.97
CA VAL A 34 4.43 -6.18 -6.65
C VAL A 34 5.49 -5.46 -5.83
N ALA A 35 5.09 -4.63 -4.89
CA ALA A 35 5.99 -3.86 -4.03
C ALA A 35 6.06 -4.49 -2.63
N ASP A 36 7.23 -5.00 -2.24
CA ASP A 36 7.42 -5.72 -0.97
C ASP A 36 8.89 -5.70 -0.54
N LEU A 37 9.14 -5.88 0.77
CA LEU A 37 10.50 -6.09 1.30
C LEU A 37 11.03 -7.49 1.00
N ASN A 38 10.15 -8.48 0.86
CA ASN A 38 10.53 -9.86 0.60
C ASN A 38 10.84 -10.07 -0.88
N LYS A 39 12.09 -9.85 -1.24
CA LYS A 39 12.58 -9.97 -2.62
C LYS A 39 12.28 -11.35 -3.23
N ALA A 40 12.61 -12.42 -2.54
CA ALA A 40 12.44 -13.78 -3.07
C ALA A 40 10.98 -14.10 -3.38
N ALA A 41 10.05 -13.79 -2.46
CA ALA A 41 8.64 -14.04 -2.66
C ALA A 41 8.04 -13.08 -3.72
N GLY A 42 8.48 -11.82 -3.74
CA GLY A 42 7.99 -10.83 -4.71
C GLY A 42 8.43 -11.13 -6.14
N GLU A 43 9.70 -11.50 -6.34
CA GLU A 43 10.21 -11.95 -7.66
C GLU A 43 9.51 -13.23 -8.14
N ALA A 44 9.27 -14.19 -7.24
CA ALA A 44 8.54 -15.41 -7.57
C ALA A 44 7.10 -15.11 -8.01
N LEU A 45 6.39 -14.24 -7.30
CA LEU A 45 5.04 -13.83 -7.68
C LEU A 45 5.03 -13.04 -9.00
N ALA A 46 5.93 -12.09 -9.20
CA ALA A 46 6.00 -11.36 -10.45
C ALA A 46 6.27 -12.28 -11.66
N LYS A 47 7.12 -13.31 -11.47
CA LYS A 47 7.35 -14.36 -12.47
C LYS A 47 6.09 -15.21 -12.73
N GLU A 48 5.37 -15.59 -11.68
CA GLU A 48 4.09 -16.31 -11.78
C GLU A 48 3.06 -15.53 -12.60
N LEU A 49 2.96 -14.21 -12.35
CA LEU A 49 2.00 -13.33 -13.03
C LEU A 49 2.40 -12.99 -14.48
N GLY A 50 3.65 -13.25 -14.86
CA GLY A 50 4.13 -13.15 -16.23
C GLY A 50 4.49 -11.74 -16.69
N ALA A 51 4.41 -11.50 -18.01
CA ALA A 51 4.90 -10.27 -18.64
C ALA A 51 4.23 -8.98 -18.15
N GLY A 52 3.01 -9.06 -17.65
CA GLY A 52 2.24 -7.95 -17.08
C GLY A 52 2.64 -7.57 -15.66
N ALA A 53 3.63 -8.24 -15.05
CA ALA A 53 4.03 -7.95 -13.68
C ALA A 53 5.51 -7.59 -13.55
N ARG A 54 5.83 -6.80 -12.52
CA ARG A 54 7.19 -6.46 -12.09
C ARG A 54 7.26 -6.52 -10.57
N PHE A 55 8.44 -6.77 -10.05
CA PHE A 55 8.73 -6.67 -8.62
C PHE A 55 9.52 -5.40 -8.34
N ALA A 56 9.16 -4.72 -7.26
CA ALA A 56 9.92 -3.62 -6.67
C ALA A 56 10.25 -3.98 -5.22
N GLU A 57 11.52 -4.04 -4.85
CA GLU A 57 11.93 -4.11 -3.45
C GLU A 57 11.57 -2.75 -2.80
N CYS A 58 10.61 -2.76 -1.89
CA CYS A 58 10.00 -1.53 -1.40
C CYS A 58 9.78 -1.55 0.12
N ASP A 59 10.50 -0.68 0.81
CA ASP A 59 10.14 -0.23 2.15
C ASP A 59 9.22 1.00 2.00
N VAL A 60 7.94 0.83 2.32
CA VAL A 60 6.95 1.91 2.21
C VAL A 60 7.25 3.11 3.10
N SER A 61 7.99 2.90 4.21
CA SER A 61 8.40 3.97 5.13
C SER A 61 9.60 4.79 4.62
N SER A 62 10.29 4.33 3.58
CA SER A 62 11.40 5.03 2.91
C SER A 62 10.90 5.77 1.69
N GLU A 63 11.08 7.09 1.66
CA GLU A 63 10.71 7.91 0.51
C GLU A 63 11.40 7.47 -0.78
N ALA A 64 12.70 7.23 -0.73
CA ALA A 64 13.47 6.81 -1.90
C ALA A 64 13.01 5.45 -2.43
N SER A 65 12.71 4.50 -1.54
CA SER A 65 12.24 3.16 -1.90
C SER A 65 10.84 3.20 -2.51
N ALA A 66 9.93 3.96 -1.89
CA ALA A 66 8.57 4.18 -2.41
C ALA A 66 8.58 4.87 -3.77
N LYS A 67 9.44 5.90 -3.94
CA LYS A 67 9.61 6.59 -5.23
C LYS A 67 10.11 5.64 -6.31
N ALA A 68 11.08 4.79 -6.02
CA ALA A 68 11.60 3.81 -6.97
C ALA A 68 10.52 2.82 -7.44
N ALA A 69 9.61 2.40 -6.56
CA ALA A 69 8.48 1.54 -6.94
C ALA A 69 7.49 2.25 -7.87
N VAL A 70 7.21 3.54 -7.63
CA VAL A 70 6.37 4.36 -8.52
C VAL A 70 7.06 4.60 -9.87
N ASP A 71 8.34 4.96 -9.87
CA ASP A 71 9.12 5.15 -11.09
C ASP A 71 9.19 3.87 -11.94
N LEU A 72 9.27 2.70 -11.30
CA LEU A 72 9.22 1.41 -12.00
C LEU A 72 7.87 1.20 -12.70
N ALA A 73 6.75 1.53 -12.07
CA ALA A 73 5.44 1.42 -12.71
C ALA A 73 5.35 2.30 -13.96
N VAL A 74 5.79 3.54 -13.84
CA VAL A 74 5.78 4.51 -14.95
C VAL A 74 6.71 4.07 -16.07
N SER A 75 7.94 3.67 -15.75
CA SER A 75 8.94 3.31 -16.79
C SER A 75 8.63 1.97 -17.47
N ALA A 76 8.14 0.97 -16.71
CA ALA A 76 7.88 -0.34 -17.27
C ALA A 76 6.55 -0.44 -18.03
N PHE A 77 5.54 0.38 -17.66
CA PHE A 77 4.17 0.25 -18.14
C PHE A 77 3.57 1.55 -18.70
N GLY A 78 4.30 2.67 -18.64
CA GLY A 78 3.89 3.94 -19.23
C GLY A 78 3.01 4.82 -18.34
N GLY A 79 2.73 4.43 -17.10
CA GLY A 79 1.90 5.22 -16.18
C GLY A 79 1.51 4.47 -14.92
N LEU A 80 0.65 5.08 -14.12
CA LEU A 80 0.08 4.49 -12.91
C LEU A 80 -1.40 4.87 -12.80
N ASN A 81 -2.27 3.88 -12.58
CA ASN A 81 -3.72 4.08 -12.47
C ASN A 81 -4.29 3.60 -11.13
N GLY A 82 -3.57 2.76 -10.40
CA GLY A 82 -4.07 2.25 -9.13
C GLY A 82 -2.98 2.01 -8.10
N LEU A 83 -3.30 2.28 -6.84
CA LEU A 83 -2.49 1.93 -5.68
C LEU A 83 -3.34 1.14 -4.70
N VAL A 84 -2.88 -0.06 -4.32
CA VAL A 84 -3.50 -0.83 -3.24
C VAL A 84 -2.50 -0.99 -2.11
N ASN A 85 -2.76 -0.33 -0.99
CA ASN A 85 -1.93 -0.35 0.21
C ASN A 85 -2.29 -1.55 1.10
N CYS A 86 -1.52 -2.64 0.96
CA CYS A 86 -1.63 -3.82 1.82
C CYS A 86 -0.43 -3.98 2.77
N ALA A 87 0.66 -3.23 2.58
CA ALA A 87 1.81 -3.27 3.48
C ALA A 87 1.41 -2.87 4.90
N GLY A 88 1.84 -3.67 5.88
CA GLY A 88 1.58 -3.38 7.27
C GLY A 88 2.03 -4.52 8.19
N ILE A 89 2.24 -4.16 9.43
CA ILE A 89 2.60 -5.10 10.51
C ILE A 89 1.61 -4.97 11.67
N ALA A 90 1.44 -6.06 12.40
CA ALA A 90 0.72 -6.08 13.67
C ALA A 90 1.64 -6.65 14.75
N ILE A 91 1.92 -5.86 15.78
CA ILE A 91 2.68 -6.28 16.95
C ILE A 91 1.76 -6.12 18.16
N GLY A 92 1.52 -7.24 18.85
CA GLY A 92 0.71 -7.26 20.06
C GLY A 92 1.56 -6.95 21.29
N GLU A 93 1.35 -5.77 21.91
CA GLU A 93 2.08 -5.38 23.13
C GLU A 93 1.17 -4.51 23.99
N LYS A 94 1.01 -4.90 25.28
CA LYS A 94 0.14 -4.16 26.22
C LYS A 94 0.77 -2.82 26.61
N THR A 95 -0.05 -1.79 26.78
CA THR A 95 0.39 -0.49 27.32
C THR A 95 1.16 -0.62 28.63
N LEU A 96 0.72 -1.55 29.50
CA LEU A 96 1.46 -1.99 30.68
C LEU A 96 1.40 -3.51 30.74
N GLY A 97 2.54 -4.14 30.51
CA GLY A 97 2.74 -5.59 30.60
C GLY A 97 3.37 -6.02 31.93
N LYS A 98 3.65 -7.31 32.07
CA LYS A 98 4.33 -7.84 33.28
C LYS A 98 5.78 -7.36 33.41
N GLU A 99 6.43 -7.09 32.29
CA GLU A 99 7.84 -6.68 32.23
C GLU A 99 8.02 -5.16 32.15
N GLY A 100 6.91 -4.39 32.23
CA GLY A 100 6.95 -2.94 32.19
C GLY A 100 6.04 -2.31 31.14
N PRO A 101 6.25 -1.01 30.83
CA PRO A 101 5.47 -0.30 29.85
C PRO A 101 5.78 -0.72 28.40
N HIS A 102 4.80 -0.53 27.52
CA HIS A 102 4.95 -0.71 26.08
C HIS A 102 6.21 -0.02 25.55
N GLN A 103 6.99 -0.73 24.75
CA GLN A 103 8.20 -0.18 24.14
C GLN A 103 7.84 0.92 23.13
N LEU A 104 8.25 2.15 23.38
CA LEU A 104 7.95 3.27 22.47
C LEU A 104 8.46 3.03 21.05
N ALA A 105 9.61 2.35 20.90
CA ALA A 105 10.16 1.98 19.62
C ALA A 105 9.25 1.01 18.82
N THR A 106 8.60 0.05 19.51
CA THR A 106 7.64 -0.86 18.89
C THR A 106 6.41 -0.10 18.39
N PHE A 107 5.86 0.80 19.23
CA PHE A 107 4.75 1.68 18.84
C PHE A 107 5.12 2.50 17.60
N ALA A 108 6.25 3.22 17.66
CA ALA A 108 6.73 4.06 16.56
C ALA A 108 6.92 3.27 15.26
N ARG A 109 7.47 2.05 15.35
CA ARG A 109 7.66 1.17 14.18
C ARG A 109 6.33 0.82 13.51
N VAL A 110 5.29 0.47 14.28
CA VAL A 110 3.95 0.17 13.72
C VAL A 110 3.36 1.40 13.04
N ILE A 111 3.43 2.56 13.68
CA ILE A 111 2.95 3.83 13.10
C ILE A 111 3.71 4.16 11.82
N ASN A 112 5.03 4.05 11.85
CA ASN A 112 5.88 4.39 10.71
C ASN A 112 5.56 3.54 9.46
N ILE A 113 5.41 2.24 9.62
CA ILE A 113 5.11 1.34 8.50
C ILE A 113 3.65 1.49 8.06
N ASN A 114 2.69 1.35 9.00
CA ASN A 114 1.29 1.22 8.64
C ASN A 114 0.64 2.55 8.24
N LEU A 115 1.00 3.65 8.88
CA LEU A 115 0.39 4.95 8.67
C LEU A 115 1.26 5.85 7.78
N ILE A 116 2.50 6.12 8.21
CA ILE A 116 3.40 6.99 7.45
C ILE A 116 3.75 6.35 6.12
N GLY A 117 4.03 5.05 6.09
CA GLY A 117 4.30 4.31 4.85
C GLY A 117 3.12 4.31 3.87
N THR A 118 1.89 4.14 4.37
CA THR A 118 0.68 4.26 3.55
C THR A 118 0.56 5.67 2.96
N PHE A 119 0.70 6.72 3.77
CA PHE A 119 0.67 8.10 3.29
C PHE A 119 1.79 8.40 2.28
N ASN A 120 3.00 7.90 2.54
CA ASN A 120 4.14 8.06 1.64
C ASN A 120 3.86 7.48 0.24
N MET A 121 3.31 6.27 0.17
CA MET A 121 2.89 5.66 -1.09
C MET A 121 1.78 6.44 -1.78
N ILE A 122 0.79 6.93 -1.03
CA ILE A 122 -0.34 7.69 -1.57
C ILE A 122 0.13 8.97 -2.25
N ARG A 123 0.93 9.80 -1.57
CA ARG A 123 1.38 11.10 -2.12
C ARG A 123 2.18 10.94 -3.41
N LEU A 124 3.07 9.93 -3.48
CA LEU A 124 3.89 9.66 -4.66
C LEU A 124 3.07 9.04 -5.81
N ALA A 125 2.17 8.13 -5.49
CA ALA A 125 1.26 7.56 -6.49
C ALA A 125 0.28 8.61 -7.04
N ALA A 126 -0.28 9.46 -6.20
CA ALA A 126 -1.17 10.54 -6.62
C ALA A 126 -0.47 11.52 -7.56
N GLU A 127 0.79 11.89 -7.28
CA GLU A 127 1.61 12.70 -8.18
C GLU A 127 1.80 12.03 -9.55
N ALA A 128 2.10 10.73 -9.58
CA ALA A 128 2.25 9.99 -10.84
C ALA A 128 0.93 9.89 -11.61
N MET A 129 -0.19 9.60 -10.92
CA MET A 129 -1.52 9.52 -11.52
C MET A 129 -1.98 10.87 -12.08
N SER A 130 -1.69 11.98 -11.39
CA SER A 130 -2.09 13.34 -11.83
C SER A 130 -1.53 13.75 -13.18
N ARG A 131 -0.39 13.17 -13.58
CA ARG A 131 0.25 13.39 -14.88
C ARG A 131 -0.36 12.56 -16.01
N GLY A 132 -1.20 11.57 -15.66
CA GLY A 132 -1.89 10.71 -16.62
C GLY A 132 -3.08 11.39 -17.27
N GLN A 133 -3.49 10.86 -18.43
CA GLN A 133 -4.74 11.30 -19.07
C GLN A 133 -5.94 10.71 -18.31
N PRO A 134 -7.02 11.50 -18.08
CA PRO A 134 -8.23 10.96 -17.47
C PRO A 134 -8.91 9.97 -18.44
N ASN A 135 -9.60 8.99 -17.85
CA ASN A 135 -10.46 8.09 -18.61
C ASN A 135 -11.78 8.80 -19.03
N ALA A 136 -12.68 8.07 -19.69
CA ALA A 136 -13.96 8.61 -20.14
C ALA A 136 -14.89 9.11 -19.01
N ALA A 137 -14.64 8.69 -17.76
CA ALA A 137 -15.35 9.16 -16.57
C ALA A 137 -14.64 10.32 -15.86
N GLY A 138 -13.53 10.83 -16.41
CA GLY A 138 -12.73 11.90 -15.80
C GLY A 138 -11.74 11.43 -14.74
N GLU A 139 -11.62 10.11 -14.51
CA GLU A 139 -10.75 9.53 -13.45
C GLU A 139 -9.34 9.29 -13.99
N ARG A 140 -8.32 9.66 -13.20
CA ARG A 140 -6.90 9.36 -13.49
C ARG A 140 -6.40 8.14 -12.74
N GLY A 141 -7.07 7.75 -11.67
CA GLY A 141 -6.66 6.60 -10.87
C GLY A 141 -7.55 6.33 -9.67
N VAL A 142 -7.20 5.28 -8.93
CA VAL A 142 -7.86 4.91 -7.68
C VAL A 142 -6.83 4.51 -6.62
N ILE A 143 -7.08 4.87 -5.38
CA ILE A 143 -6.27 4.48 -4.23
C ILE A 143 -7.15 3.68 -3.27
N VAL A 144 -6.72 2.47 -2.93
CA VAL A 144 -7.39 1.59 -1.98
C VAL A 144 -6.50 1.37 -0.77
N ASN A 145 -7.00 1.69 0.40
CA ASN A 145 -6.26 1.55 1.66
C ASN A 145 -6.82 0.40 2.50
N THR A 146 -5.94 -0.46 3.01
CA THR A 146 -6.33 -1.52 3.95
C THR A 146 -6.40 -0.96 5.37
N ALA A 147 -7.61 -0.67 5.83
CA ALA A 147 -7.89 -0.36 7.22
C ALA A 147 -8.01 -1.64 8.08
N SER A 148 -8.69 -1.57 9.19
CA SER A 148 -9.00 -2.72 10.05
C SER A 148 -10.19 -2.38 10.94
N VAL A 149 -10.93 -3.40 11.36
CA VAL A 149 -11.93 -3.28 12.45
C VAL A 149 -11.27 -2.75 13.72
N ALA A 150 -9.98 -3.02 13.93
CA ALA A 150 -9.19 -2.51 15.06
C ALA A 150 -9.08 -0.97 15.10
N ALA A 151 -9.41 -0.27 14.01
CA ALA A 151 -9.53 1.20 14.01
C ALA A 151 -10.67 1.70 14.90
N PHE A 152 -11.68 0.85 15.17
CA PHE A 152 -12.90 1.17 15.91
C PHE A 152 -13.06 0.29 17.14
N ASP A 153 -12.64 -1.00 17.04
CA ASP A 153 -12.78 -2.02 18.09
C ASP A 153 -11.48 -2.81 18.21
N GLY A 154 -10.46 -2.16 18.78
CA GLY A 154 -9.14 -2.74 19.00
C GLY A 154 -9.11 -3.66 20.22
N GLN A 155 -8.39 -4.78 20.08
CA GLN A 155 -8.20 -5.76 21.16
C GLN A 155 -7.07 -5.35 22.12
N ILE A 156 -7.00 -6.03 23.27
CA ILE A 156 -5.88 -5.89 24.22
C ILE A 156 -4.55 -6.11 23.49
N GLY A 157 -3.62 -5.18 23.70
CA GLY A 157 -2.29 -5.21 23.07
C GLY A 157 -2.23 -4.61 21.67
N GLN A 158 -3.31 -4.09 21.13
CA GLN A 158 -3.36 -3.52 19.80
C GLN A 158 -3.29 -1.97 19.75
N ALA A 159 -2.85 -1.30 20.82
CA ALA A 159 -2.84 0.17 20.84
C ALA A 159 -2.13 0.79 19.64
N ALA A 160 -0.91 0.34 19.30
CA ALA A 160 -0.15 0.84 18.16
C ALA A 160 -0.86 0.50 16.82
N TYR A 161 -1.32 -0.74 16.68
CA TYR A 161 -2.00 -1.19 15.46
C TYR A 161 -3.34 -0.45 15.26
N ALA A 162 -4.17 -0.36 16.30
CA ALA A 162 -5.43 0.38 16.27
C ALA A 162 -5.21 1.86 15.93
N ALA A 163 -4.23 2.52 16.57
CA ALA A 163 -3.87 3.89 16.26
C ALA A 163 -3.45 4.06 14.79
N SER A 164 -2.62 3.15 14.26
CA SER A 164 -2.19 3.20 12.86
C SER A 164 -3.36 3.06 11.89
N LYS A 165 -4.28 2.12 12.14
CA LYS A 165 -5.44 1.87 11.28
C LYS A 165 -6.52 2.93 11.45
N GLY A 166 -6.68 3.50 12.65
CA GLY A 166 -7.50 4.70 12.88
C GLY A 166 -6.99 5.91 12.11
N GLY A 167 -5.66 6.09 12.06
CA GLY A 167 -5.03 7.11 11.22
C GLY A 167 -5.31 6.91 9.73
N VAL A 168 -5.21 5.67 9.21
CA VAL A 168 -5.56 5.35 7.82
C VAL A 168 -7.01 5.70 7.51
N VAL A 169 -7.95 5.36 8.41
CA VAL A 169 -9.37 5.75 8.25
C VAL A 169 -9.51 7.27 8.25
N GLY A 170 -8.89 7.95 9.24
CA GLY A 170 -9.00 9.40 9.40
C GLY A 170 -8.46 10.20 8.21
N MET A 171 -7.35 9.77 7.59
CA MET A 171 -6.77 10.48 6.44
C MET A 171 -7.47 10.19 5.12
N THR A 172 -8.27 9.13 5.01
CA THR A 172 -8.87 8.72 3.72
C THR A 172 -9.82 9.78 3.15
N LEU A 173 -10.73 10.31 3.96
CA LEU A 173 -11.71 11.30 3.48
C LEU A 173 -11.08 12.66 3.09
N PRO A 174 -10.20 13.30 3.89
CA PRO A 174 -9.56 14.54 3.46
C PRO A 174 -8.75 14.36 2.18
N MET A 175 -7.97 13.28 2.04
CA MET A 175 -7.25 13.00 0.79
C MET A 175 -8.18 12.78 -0.40
N ALA A 176 -9.31 12.08 -0.22
CA ALA A 176 -10.30 11.90 -1.28
C ALA A 176 -10.87 13.25 -1.76
N ARG A 177 -11.09 14.21 -0.83
CA ARG A 177 -11.54 15.56 -1.17
C ARG A 177 -10.48 16.37 -1.92
N GLU A 178 -9.22 16.29 -1.49
CA GLU A 178 -8.10 16.97 -2.13
C GLU A 178 -7.84 16.45 -3.56
N LEU A 179 -8.01 15.15 -3.78
CA LEU A 179 -7.71 14.49 -5.05
C LEU A 179 -8.92 14.41 -6.00
N ALA A 180 -10.07 14.92 -5.60
CA ALA A 180 -11.28 14.91 -6.43
C ALA A 180 -11.33 16.05 -7.47
N SER A 181 -10.46 17.05 -7.39
CA SER A 181 -10.41 18.25 -8.25
C SER A 181 -9.51 18.10 -9.47
#